data_1f79a4d23c53eb1d6ce3b4feef54069b
#
_entry.id   1f79a4d23c53eb1d6ce3b4feef54069b
#
_cell.length_a   1.000
_cell.length_b   1.000
_cell.length_c   1.000
_cell.angle_alpha   90.00
_cell.angle_beta   90.00
_cell.angle_gamma   90.00
#
_symmetry.space_group_name_H-M   'P 1'
#
loop_
_entity.id
_entity.type
_entity.pdbx_description
1 polymer ?
#
loop_
_entity_poly.entity_id
_entity_poly.type
_entity_poly.pdbx_seq_one_letter_code
_entity_poly.pdbx_strand_id
1 'polypeptide(L)'
;QTTILTGIAKSLNTVAVDVLTRVGTQRSYDWATKNLGLTTLVESLDKTQKDGTVRTYSDIDISPLSMGSLTRGVSVLEMTAAYSAFVNDGQYTTPVLYTKVYDSDGNVLIDNQPVTTVAMSTKTRDYMIQLLTNVVKNGTGRKAAISGIETGGKTGTTSADCDRWFAGITPYYTGVVWFGYDAQQSLQKFSTNPALELWQRVMSSVLEGREAASFELSTPMTKVSYCLDCGLLSTDLCSIDVRGSRVATAYLAKEDIPKRSCTCHVEMELDSVTGGIATEYCPSENRTTVSLMNYQRAYPSAVTVADQAYCAPYQLTEEQLAQGLQIPTPATYQVCAEHTAPMEIPDPWDDPNDPLWPWDEDPDQPDTPDDPDVPDQPDTPDDSDTPDPSGQDDSSAGGSSFWDWLRP
;
A
#
# COMPACT_ATOMS: atom_id res chain seq x y z
N GLN A 1 2.61 -4.19 -4.13
CA GLN A 1 1.72 -3.13 -3.62
C GLN A 1 1.85 -2.99 -2.11
N THR A 2 1.65 -1.78 -1.57
CA THR A 2 1.66 -1.50 -0.13
C THR A 2 0.72 -0.34 0.20
N THR A 3 0.26 -0.28 1.45
CA THR A 3 -0.63 0.79 1.90
C THR A 3 0.17 2.02 2.33
N ILE A 4 -0.45 3.21 2.31
CA ILE A 4 0.14 4.44 2.88
C ILE A 4 0.49 4.24 4.36
N LEU A 5 -0.38 3.55 5.11
CA LEU A 5 -0.15 3.21 6.52
C LEU A 5 1.19 2.46 6.71
N THR A 6 1.44 1.45 5.89
CA THR A 6 2.69 0.69 5.88
C THR A 6 3.86 1.55 5.37
N GLY A 7 3.62 2.34 4.31
CA GLY A 7 4.62 3.21 3.71
C GLY A 7 5.21 4.21 4.70
N ILE A 8 4.35 4.90 5.46
CA ILE A 8 4.77 5.84 6.50
C ILE A 8 5.42 5.11 7.67
N ALA A 9 4.83 4.00 8.15
CA ALA A 9 5.36 3.23 9.27
C ALA A 9 6.78 2.70 9.01
N LYS A 10 7.02 2.19 7.80
CA LYS A 10 8.33 1.66 7.37
C LYS A 10 9.23 2.70 6.71
N SER A 11 8.75 3.95 6.56
CA SER A 11 9.49 5.04 5.91
C SER A 11 9.94 4.70 4.48
N LEU A 12 9.02 4.19 3.64
CA LEU A 12 9.31 3.78 2.27
C LEU A 12 9.38 4.98 1.34
N ASN A 13 10.55 5.27 0.80
CA ASN A 13 10.79 6.38 -0.12
C ASN A 13 9.92 6.27 -1.39
N THR A 14 9.74 5.07 -1.93
CA THR A 14 8.91 4.83 -3.12
C THR A 14 7.46 5.27 -2.94
N VAL A 15 6.90 5.07 -1.73
CA VAL A 15 5.54 5.53 -1.41
C VAL A 15 5.49 7.04 -1.28
N ALA A 16 6.49 7.68 -0.65
CA ALA A 16 6.56 9.13 -0.53
C ALA A 16 6.67 9.82 -1.90
N VAL A 17 7.50 9.27 -2.79
CA VAL A 17 7.65 9.75 -4.18
C VAL A 17 6.34 9.60 -4.96
N ASP A 18 5.68 8.45 -4.88
CA ASP A 18 4.41 8.20 -5.59
C ASP A 18 3.32 9.18 -5.13
N VAL A 19 3.18 9.37 -3.81
CA VAL A 19 2.20 10.33 -3.25
C VAL A 19 2.51 11.75 -3.69
N LEU A 20 3.78 12.20 -3.62
CA LEU A 20 4.15 13.54 -4.06
C LEU A 20 3.91 13.75 -5.56
N THR A 21 4.22 12.75 -6.39
CA THR A 21 3.95 12.80 -7.83
C THR A 21 2.47 13.03 -8.13
N ARG A 22 1.59 12.40 -7.35
CA ARG A 22 0.13 12.58 -7.49
C ARG A 22 -0.35 13.94 -6.98
N VAL A 23 0.23 14.45 -5.89
CA VAL A 23 -0.09 15.77 -5.33
C VAL A 23 0.44 16.90 -6.20
N GLY A 24 1.62 16.74 -6.76
CA GLY A 24 2.38 17.72 -7.51
C GLY A 24 3.33 18.55 -6.62
N THR A 25 4.55 18.78 -7.11
CA THR A 25 5.63 19.46 -6.37
C THR A 25 5.27 20.89 -5.99
N GLN A 26 4.73 21.69 -6.93
CA GLN A 26 4.35 23.07 -6.66
C GLN A 26 3.29 23.16 -5.56
N ARG A 27 2.23 22.36 -5.63
CA ARG A 27 1.17 22.34 -4.61
C ARG A 27 1.71 21.97 -3.25
N SER A 28 2.60 20.98 -3.19
CA SER A 28 3.23 20.52 -1.95
C SER A 28 4.12 21.62 -1.34
N TYR A 29 4.93 22.28 -2.16
CA TYR A 29 5.77 23.43 -1.76
C TYR A 29 4.92 24.57 -1.20
N ASP A 30 3.89 24.97 -1.94
CA ASP A 30 2.99 26.05 -1.53
C ASP A 30 2.29 25.74 -0.20
N TRP A 31 1.83 24.50 -0.02
CA TRP A 31 1.19 24.10 1.21
C TRP A 31 2.18 24.06 2.39
N ALA A 32 3.37 23.54 2.19
CA ALA A 32 4.40 23.48 3.23
C ALA A 32 4.84 24.88 3.67
N THR A 33 5.01 25.81 2.74
CA THR A 33 5.45 27.17 3.05
C THR A 33 4.32 28.05 3.62
N LYS A 34 3.14 28.03 2.98
CA LYS A 34 2.03 28.95 3.30
C LYS A 34 1.17 28.47 4.46
N ASN A 35 1.00 27.15 4.60
CA ASN A 35 0.10 26.56 5.60
C ASN A 35 0.81 25.96 6.81
N LEU A 36 2.07 25.51 6.67
CA LEU A 36 2.87 24.96 7.75
C LEU A 36 4.06 25.83 8.16
N GLY A 37 4.26 26.98 7.53
CA GLY A 37 5.28 27.94 7.90
C GLY A 37 6.73 27.46 7.72
N LEU A 38 6.99 26.55 6.78
CA LEU A 38 8.36 26.09 6.46
C LEU A 38 9.04 27.13 5.54
N THR A 39 9.49 28.21 6.13
CA THR A 39 10.03 29.38 5.39
C THR A 39 11.44 29.18 4.87
N THR A 40 12.14 28.16 5.35
CA THR A 40 13.50 27.80 4.90
C THR A 40 13.53 27.07 3.56
N LEU A 41 12.38 26.59 3.06
CA LEU A 41 12.27 25.99 1.73
C LEU A 41 12.60 27.01 0.65
N VAL A 42 13.33 26.58 -0.37
CA VAL A 42 13.90 27.43 -1.42
C VAL A 42 13.15 27.21 -2.73
N GLU A 43 12.53 28.29 -3.25
CA GLU A 43 11.94 28.26 -4.58
C GLU A 43 13.00 28.28 -5.68
N SER A 44 14.00 29.17 -5.53
CA SER A 44 15.15 29.26 -6.43
C SER A 44 16.33 29.90 -5.71
N LEU A 45 17.52 29.29 -5.84
CA LEU A 45 18.75 29.80 -5.23
C LEU A 45 19.95 29.53 -6.14
N ASP A 46 20.57 30.59 -6.64
CA ASP A 46 21.80 30.52 -7.40
C ASP A 46 23.01 30.41 -6.46
N LYS A 47 23.85 29.41 -6.67
CA LYS A 47 25.14 29.25 -5.97
C LYS A 47 26.28 29.18 -6.98
N THR A 48 27.27 30.07 -6.83
CA THR A 48 28.51 29.99 -7.59
C THR A 48 29.35 28.85 -7.05
N GLN A 49 29.73 27.92 -7.92
CA GLN A 49 30.56 26.78 -7.63
C GLN A 49 32.04 27.22 -7.56
N LYS A 50 32.91 26.34 -7.04
CA LYS A 50 34.37 26.62 -6.94
C LYS A 50 35.06 26.85 -8.30
N ASP A 51 34.46 26.31 -9.36
CA ASP A 51 34.92 26.46 -10.75
C ASP A 51 34.39 27.72 -11.46
N GLY A 52 33.63 28.57 -10.73
CA GLY A 52 33.00 29.80 -11.26
C GLY A 52 31.66 29.57 -11.96
N THR A 53 31.20 28.33 -12.12
CA THR A 53 29.87 28.06 -12.70
C THR A 53 28.77 28.42 -11.70
N VAL A 54 27.64 28.90 -12.21
CA VAL A 54 26.43 29.15 -11.40
C VAL A 54 25.49 27.96 -11.52
N ARG A 55 25.09 27.38 -10.38
CA ARG A 55 24.09 26.32 -10.31
C ARG A 55 22.88 26.78 -9.54
N THR A 56 21.72 26.68 -10.17
CA THR A 56 20.42 26.96 -9.53
C THR A 56 19.92 25.74 -8.79
N TYR A 57 19.50 25.95 -7.55
CA TYR A 57 18.88 24.94 -6.67
C TYR A 57 17.43 25.32 -6.42
N SER A 58 16.56 24.35 -6.36
CA SER A 58 15.15 24.52 -6.01
C SER A 58 14.67 23.34 -5.17
N ASP A 59 13.81 23.62 -4.19
CA ASP A 59 13.13 22.58 -3.43
C ASP A 59 11.80 22.16 -4.05
N ILE A 60 11.36 22.84 -5.15
CA ILE A 60 10.17 22.48 -5.93
C ILE A 60 10.52 21.30 -6.86
N ASP A 61 10.89 20.19 -6.27
CA ASP A 61 11.26 18.97 -6.99
C ASP A 61 10.88 17.75 -6.16
N ILE A 62 10.88 16.58 -6.81
CA ILE A 62 10.46 15.31 -6.19
C ILE A 62 11.38 14.94 -5.02
N SER A 63 12.70 14.96 -5.20
CA SER A 63 13.66 14.53 -4.18
C SER A 63 13.62 15.41 -2.92
N PRO A 64 13.70 16.76 -3.02
CA PRO A 64 13.61 17.61 -1.84
C PRO A 64 12.32 17.41 -1.05
N LEU A 65 11.16 17.47 -1.72
CA LEU A 65 9.87 17.46 -1.03
C LEU A 65 9.42 16.07 -0.54
N SER A 66 9.78 14.99 -1.25
CA SER A 66 9.36 13.64 -0.83
C SER A 66 10.29 13.01 0.20
N MET A 67 11.58 13.32 0.15
CA MET A 67 12.62 12.67 0.96
C MET A 67 13.33 13.61 1.93
N GLY A 68 13.07 14.93 1.86
CA GLY A 68 13.68 15.91 2.75
C GLY A 68 15.11 16.30 2.36
N SER A 69 15.51 16.11 1.10
CA SER A 69 16.84 16.53 0.58
C SER A 69 16.83 18.02 0.25
N LEU A 70 16.47 18.86 1.22
CA LEU A 70 16.21 20.28 1.05
C LEU A 70 17.51 21.08 0.91
N THR A 71 17.47 22.15 0.12
CA THR A 71 18.62 23.01 -0.21
C THR A 71 19.25 23.69 1.03
N ARG A 72 18.41 24.13 1.98
CA ARG A 72 18.82 24.74 3.25
C ARG A 72 18.43 23.92 4.47
N GLY A 73 17.66 22.83 4.27
CA GLY A 73 17.04 22.09 5.36
C GLY A 73 15.84 22.84 5.96
N VAL A 74 15.44 22.42 7.14
CA VAL A 74 14.40 23.08 7.97
C VAL A 74 14.96 23.29 9.38
N SER A 75 14.47 24.31 10.08
CA SER A 75 14.82 24.47 11.49
C SER A 75 13.99 23.55 12.37
N VAL A 76 14.53 23.20 13.54
CA VAL A 76 13.81 22.42 14.56
C VAL A 76 12.54 23.14 15.01
N LEU A 77 12.58 24.47 15.09
CA LEU A 77 11.45 25.30 15.47
C LEU A 77 10.32 25.24 14.45
N GLU A 78 10.63 25.41 13.15
CA GLU A 78 9.64 25.30 12.06
C GLU A 78 9.00 23.91 12.01
N MET A 79 9.83 22.86 12.15
CA MET A 79 9.31 21.49 12.14
C MET A 79 8.42 21.22 13.37
N THR A 80 8.77 21.76 14.56
CA THR A 80 7.94 21.63 15.76
C THR A 80 6.61 22.34 15.58
N ALA A 81 6.62 23.56 15.05
CA ALA A 81 5.40 24.33 14.79
C ALA A 81 4.51 23.63 13.74
N ALA A 82 5.11 23.10 12.66
CA ALA A 82 4.37 22.36 11.64
C ALA A 82 3.69 21.08 12.22
N TYR A 83 4.42 20.30 13.04
CA TYR A 83 3.87 19.11 13.68
C TYR A 83 2.82 19.44 14.75
N SER A 84 2.88 20.61 15.37
CA SER A 84 1.86 21.03 16.36
C SER A 84 0.47 21.14 15.72
N ALA A 85 0.38 21.41 14.41
CA ALA A 85 -0.90 21.46 13.70
C ALA A 85 -1.69 20.14 13.76
N PHE A 86 -1.02 18.98 13.89
CA PHE A 86 -1.69 17.68 14.04
C PHE A 86 -2.37 17.51 15.39
N VAL A 87 -1.94 18.23 16.43
CA VAL A 87 -2.53 18.17 17.79
C VAL A 87 -3.28 19.44 18.15
N ASN A 88 -3.38 20.39 17.26
CA ASN A 88 -4.11 21.65 17.38
C ASN A 88 -5.22 21.74 16.33
N ASP A 89 -6.07 20.73 16.24
CA ASP A 89 -7.25 20.66 15.34
C ASP A 89 -6.99 21.02 13.86
N GLY A 90 -5.77 20.73 13.36
CA GLY A 90 -5.36 21.06 12.02
C GLY A 90 -4.97 22.52 11.82
N GLN A 91 -4.79 23.27 12.90
CA GLN A 91 -4.43 24.68 12.89
C GLN A 91 -2.93 24.86 13.15
N TYR A 92 -2.26 25.57 12.26
CA TYR A 92 -0.89 26.03 12.43
C TYR A 92 -0.88 27.34 13.21
N THR A 93 -0.04 27.44 14.23
CA THR A 93 0.20 28.64 14.98
C THR A 93 1.67 29.06 14.84
N THR A 94 1.91 30.32 14.47
CA THR A 94 3.30 30.83 14.35
C THR A 94 4.01 30.75 15.68
N PRO A 95 5.20 30.12 15.74
CA PRO A 95 5.96 30.04 16.98
C PRO A 95 6.50 31.44 17.36
N VAL A 96 6.32 31.82 18.61
CA VAL A 96 6.84 33.07 19.17
C VAL A 96 7.62 32.79 20.43
N LEU A 97 8.73 33.52 20.65
CA LEU A 97 9.54 33.42 21.87
C LEU A 97 9.08 34.40 22.95
N TYR A 98 8.37 35.43 22.54
CA TYR A 98 7.77 36.44 23.43
C TYR A 98 6.51 36.98 22.77
N THR A 99 5.53 37.38 23.56
CA THR A 99 4.28 37.98 23.09
C THR A 99 4.30 39.50 23.18
N LYS A 100 5.00 40.08 24.19
CA LYS A 100 5.12 41.51 24.37
C LYS A 100 6.48 41.90 24.93
N VAL A 101 6.94 43.06 24.54
CA VAL A 101 8.10 43.75 25.13
C VAL A 101 7.63 45.10 25.63
N TYR A 102 8.01 45.45 26.88
CA TYR A 102 7.67 46.70 27.51
C TYR A 102 8.91 47.54 27.75
N ASP A 103 8.77 48.86 27.74
CA ASP A 103 9.81 49.78 28.20
C ASP A 103 9.85 49.88 29.75
N SER A 104 10.76 50.69 30.28
CA SER A 104 10.90 50.94 31.73
C SER A 104 9.65 51.59 32.36
N ASP A 105 8.84 52.25 31.56
CA ASP A 105 7.64 52.96 32.00
C ASP A 105 6.35 52.13 31.84
N GLY A 106 6.50 50.87 31.35
CA GLY A 106 5.42 49.92 31.18
C GLY A 106 4.63 50.06 29.90
N ASN A 107 5.08 50.90 28.94
CA ASN A 107 4.47 50.98 27.65
C ASN A 107 4.87 49.81 26.77
N VAL A 108 3.93 49.34 25.93
CA VAL A 108 4.19 48.26 24.99
C VAL A 108 5.09 48.78 23.85
N LEU A 109 6.33 48.24 23.76
CA LEU A 109 7.23 48.51 22.65
C LEU A 109 7.00 47.58 21.47
N ILE A 110 6.72 46.30 21.76
CA ILE A 110 6.44 45.28 20.74
C ILE A 110 5.23 44.46 21.22
N ASP A 111 4.27 44.28 20.35
CA ASP A 111 3.18 43.34 20.49
C ASP A 111 3.34 42.26 19.40
N ASN A 112 3.78 41.04 19.79
CA ASN A 112 4.11 39.92 18.92
C ASN A 112 3.17 38.75 19.22
N GLN A 113 1.89 38.92 18.93
CA GLN A 113 0.92 37.86 19.16
C GLN A 113 1.08 36.74 18.12
N PRO A 114 0.99 35.45 18.53
CA PRO A 114 1.00 34.35 17.58
C PRO A 114 -0.22 34.43 16.64
N VAL A 115 0.01 34.12 15.38
CA VAL A 115 -1.06 34.04 14.37
C VAL A 115 -1.41 32.59 14.14
N THR A 116 -2.71 32.27 14.22
CA THR A 116 -3.21 30.92 13.98
C THR A 116 -3.98 30.87 12.67
N THR A 117 -3.66 29.90 11.81
CA THR A 117 -4.30 29.67 10.50
C THR A 117 -4.67 28.20 10.33
N VAL A 118 -5.70 27.91 9.53
CA VAL A 118 -6.08 26.54 9.22
C VAL A 118 -5.07 25.96 8.22
N ALA A 119 -4.32 24.95 8.64
CA ALA A 119 -3.36 24.23 7.80
C ALA A 119 -4.01 23.04 7.07
N MET A 120 -4.92 22.33 7.73
CA MET A 120 -5.61 21.17 7.19
C MET A 120 -6.99 21.00 7.83
N SER A 121 -7.86 20.21 7.17
CA SER A 121 -9.15 19.84 7.76
C SER A 121 -8.97 18.92 8.96
N THR A 122 -9.93 18.95 9.90
CA THR A 122 -9.98 18.04 11.04
C THR A 122 -9.91 16.57 10.61
N LYS A 123 -10.61 16.21 9.53
CA LYS A 123 -10.56 14.86 8.97
C LYS A 123 -9.15 14.48 8.52
N THR A 124 -8.45 15.36 7.81
CA THR A 124 -7.05 15.13 7.40
C THR A 124 -6.13 14.97 8.62
N ARG A 125 -6.32 15.82 9.62
CA ARG A 125 -5.58 15.75 10.89
C ARG A 125 -5.81 14.39 11.58
N ASP A 126 -7.04 13.92 11.66
CA ASP A 126 -7.38 12.66 12.31
C ASP A 126 -6.74 11.46 11.59
N TYR A 127 -6.73 11.45 10.26
CA TYR A 127 -5.97 10.45 9.52
C TYR A 127 -4.47 10.55 9.77
N MET A 128 -3.90 11.75 9.80
CA MET A 128 -2.47 11.90 10.08
C MET A 128 -2.10 11.43 11.49
N ILE A 129 -2.94 11.65 12.50
CA ILE A 129 -2.75 11.09 13.85
C ILE A 129 -2.70 9.55 13.79
N GLN A 130 -3.65 8.91 13.10
CA GLN A 130 -3.63 7.45 12.94
C GLN A 130 -2.35 6.95 12.24
N LEU A 131 -1.90 7.64 11.20
CA LEU A 131 -0.68 7.29 10.47
C LEU A 131 0.56 7.45 11.37
N LEU A 132 0.69 8.56 12.09
CA LEU A 132 1.83 8.85 12.96
C LEU A 132 1.86 7.95 14.21
N THR A 133 0.71 7.64 14.81
CA THR A 133 0.64 6.66 15.91
C THR A 133 1.00 5.26 15.46
N ASN A 134 0.64 4.88 14.22
CA ASN A 134 1.05 3.59 13.65
C ASN A 134 2.58 3.48 13.44
N VAL A 135 3.28 4.58 13.17
CA VAL A 135 4.76 4.59 13.13
C VAL A 135 5.35 4.17 14.48
N VAL A 136 4.75 4.64 15.59
CA VAL A 136 5.19 4.28 16.93
C VAL A 136 4.70 2.89 17.35
N LYS A 137 3.49 2.47 16.96
CA LYS A 137 2.97 1.14 17.28
C LYS A 137 3.69 0.03 16.48
N ASN A 138 3.90 0.22 15.19
CA ASN A 138 4.28 -0.85 14.26
C ASN A 138 5.48 -0.53 13.35
N GLY A 139 6.05 0.69 13.45
CA GLY A 139 7.04 1.21 12.52
C GLY A 139 8.40 1.52 13.13
N THR A 140 9.10 2.45 12.48
CA THR A 140 10.45 2.90 12.84
C THR A 140 10.50 3.70 14.14
N GLY A 141 9.33 4.17 14.65
CA GLY A 141 9.20 4.98 15.85
C GLY A 141 8.95 4.21 17.14
N ARG A 142 9.00 2.86 17.14
CA ARG A 142 8.56 2.03 18.30
C ARG A 142 9.20 2.41 19.63
N LYS A 143 10.45 2.83 19.64
CA LYS A 143 11.16 3.25 20.85
C LYS A 143 10.70 4.60 21.40
N ALA A 144 9.86 5.37 20.70
CA ALA A 144 9.28 6.61 21.20
C ALA A 144 8.05 6.38 22.08
N ALA A 145 7.56 5.14 22.22
CA ALA A 145 6.39 4.84 23.03
C ALA A 145 6.57 5.26 24.50
N ILE A 146 5.55 5.90 25.07
CA ILE A 146 5.49 6.34 26.45
C ILE A 146 4.32 5.61 27.13
N SER A 147 4.57 4.98 28.27
CA SER A 147 3.53 4.22 28.98
C SER A 147 2.37 5.11 29.39
N GLY A 148 1.13 4.68 29.07
CA GLY A 148 -0.09 5.42 29.40
C GLY A 148 -0.39 6.62 28.50
N ILE A 149 0.54 7.08 27.66
CA ILE A 149 0.35 8.22 26.76
C ILE A 149 0.43 7.78 25.31
N GLU A 150 -0.64 7.99 24.55
CA GLU A 150 -0.59 7.69 23.11
C GLU A 150 0.43 8.61 22.43
N THR A 151 1.32 8.00 21.65
CA THR A 151 2.44 8.70 21.01
C THR A 151 2.40 8.46 19.52
N GLY A 152 2.54 9.52 18.74
CA GLY A 152 2.74 9.49 17.31
C GLY A 152 4.07 10.14 16.92
N GLY A 153 4.59 9.87 15.74
CA GLY A 153 5.80 10.55 15.29
C GLY A 153 6.42 9.96 14.03
N LYS A 154 7.51 10.58 13.59
CA LYS A 154 8.25 10.17 12.40
C LYS A 154 9.75 10.34 12.59
N THR A 155 10.49 9.32 12.21
CA THR A 155 11.97 9.35 12.13
C THR A 155 12.43 9.98 10.82
N GLY A 156 13.54 10.70 10.85
CA GLY A 156 14.28 11.16 9.67
C GLY A 156 15.74 10.71 9.73
N THR A 157 16.30 10.42 8.57
CA THR A 157 17.72 10.09 8.38
C THR A 157 18.12 10.62 7.02
N THR A 158 19.13 11.48 6.97
CA THR A 158 19.67 11.98 5.70
C THR A 158 20.68 11.01 5.09
N SER A 159 20.98 11.21 3.81
CA SER A 159 21.98 10.43 3.09
C SER A 159 23.36 10.51 3.80
N ALA A 160 24.13 9.45 3.71
CA ALA A 160 25.42 9.30 4.38
C ALA A 160 25.38 9.46 5.92
N ASP A 161 24.18 9.28 6.52
CA ASP A 161 23.97 9.34 7.97
C ASP A 161 24.46 10.66 8.62
N CYS A 162 24.30 11.80 7.95
CA CYS A 162 24.73 13.10 8.49
C CYS A 162 23.77 13.64 9.55
N ASP A 163 22.49 13.32 9.46
CA ASP A 163 21.44 13.81 10.37
C ASP A 163 20.51 12.70 10.81
N ARG A 164 20.09 12.78 12.07
CA ARG A 164 19.03 11.98 12.67
C ARG A 164 17.95 12.90 13.21
N TRP A 165 16.72 12.64 12.84
CA TRP A 165 15.56 13.41 13.26
C TRP A 165 14.52 12.51 13.93
N PHE A 166 13.80 13.09 14.87
CA PHE A 166 12.54 12.58 15.34
C PHE A 166 11.59 13.72 15.65
N ALA A 167 10.45 13.75 14.93
CA ALA A 167 9.33 14.64 15.21
C ALA A 167 8.23 13.81 15.85
N GLY A 168 7.88 14.12 17.10
CA GLY A 168 6.93 13.34 17.90
C GLY A 168 5.82 14.21 18.46
N ILE A 169 4.64 13.61 18.58
CA ILE A 169 3.42 14.21 19.12
C ILE A 169 2.84 13.34 20.23
N THR A 170 2.26 13.98 21.22
CA THR A 170 1.46 13.39 22.27
C THR A 170 0.19 14.22 22.43
N PRO A 171 -0.87 13.75 23.14
CA PRO A 171 -2.02 14.59 23.44
C PRO A 171 -1.71 15.87 24.22
N TYR A 172 -0.55 15.95 24.85
CA TYR A 172 -0.14 17.09 25.68
C TYR A 172 0.86 18.02 25.00
N TYR A 173 1.86 17.46 24.31
CA TYR A 173 2.99 18.21 23.78
C TYR A 173 3.48 17.67 22.44
N THR A 174 4.02 18.58 21.64
CA THR A 174 4.79 18.29 20.43
C THR A 174 6.26 18.59 20.69
N GLY A 175 7.13 17.77 20.16
CA GLY A 175 8.57 18.00 20.24
C GLY A 175 9.30 17.45 19.03
N VAL A 176 10.36 18.12 18.63
CA VAL A 176 11.25 17.68 17.56
C VAL A 176 12.68 17.69 18.06
N VAL A 177 13.42 16.66 17.74
CA VAL A 177 14.84 16.54 18.04
C VAL A 177 15.59 16.32 16.74
N TRP A 178 16.64 17.10 16.54
CA TRP A 178 17.67 16.90 15.55
C TRP A 178 18.99 16.52 16.24
N PHE A 179 19.69 15.58 15.65
CA PHE A 179 20.99 15.14 16.08
C PHE A 179 21.93 15.09 14.87
N GLY A 180 22.96 15.92 14.86
CA GLY A 180 23.87 16.10 13.75
C GLY A 180 25.02 17.05 14.09
N TYR A 181 25.78 17.41 13.09
CA TYR A 181 26.83 18.43 13.17
C TYR A 181 26.42 19.67 12.38
N ASP A 182 26.84 20.87 12.85
CA ASP A 182 26.56 22.14 12.14
C ASP A 182 27.19 22.17 10.73
N ALA A 183 28.37 21.56 10.58
CA ALA A 183 28.96 21.27 9.28
C ALA A 183 28.61 19.84 8.86
N GLN A 184 28.22 19.66 7.61
CA GLN A 184 27.82 18.34 7.09
C GLN A 184 28.95 17.33 7.27
N GLN A 185 28.74 16.39 8.19
CA GLN A 185 29.68 15.34 8.55
C GLN A 185 28.88 14.07 8.87
N SER A 186 29.36 12.91 8.40
CA SER A 186 28.76 11.63 8.72
C SER A 186 28.85 11.34 10.22
N LEU A 187 27.73 10.96 10.79
CA LEU A 187 27.61 10.46 12.15
C LEU A 187 28.23 9.06 12.25
N GLN A 188 28.66 8.68 13.46
CA GLN A 188 29.00 7.29 13.73
C GLN A 188 27.77 6.40 13.56
N LYS A 189 27.98 5.13 13.23
CA LYS A 189 26.89 4.14 13.16
C LYS A 189 26.31 3.94 14.57
N PHE A 190 25.05 4.33 14.73
CA PHE A 190 24.27 4.05 15.91
C PHE A 190 23.39 2.82 15.66
N SER A 191 23.25 1.96 16.67
CA SER A 191 22.30 0.84 16.62
C SER A 191 20.84 1.30 16.66
N THR A 192 20.61 2.55 17.08
CA THR A 192 19.30 3.19 17.24
C THR A 192 19.34 4.63 16.77
N ASN A 193 18.20 5.28 16.65
CA ASN A 193 18.16 6.70 16.32
C ASN A 193 18.30 7.54 17.60
N PRO A 194 19.43 8.26 17.80
CA PRO A 194 19.69 9.04 19.02
C PRO A 194 18.71 10.20 19.19
N ALA A 195 18.21 10.81 18.13
CA ALA A 195 17.20 11.86 18.22
C ALA A 195 15.88 11.33 18.80
N LEU A 196 15.48 10.12 18.41
CA LEU A 196 14.30 9.46 18.94
C LEU A 196 14.47 9.10 20.42
N GLU A 197 15.62 8.56 20.81
CA GLU A 197 15.87 8.19 22.21
C GLU A 197 15.94 9.43 23.12
N LEU A 198 16.54 10.51 22.66
CA LEU A 198 16.56 11.77 23.39
C LEU A 198 15.15 12.34 23.52
N TRP A 199 14.37 12.35 22.43
CA TRP A 199 12.98 12.78 22.47
C TRP A 199 12.17 11.98 23.50
N GLN A 200 12.28 10.65 23.46
CA GLN A 200 11.55 9.76 24.37
C GLN A 200 11.91 10.05 25.85
N ARG A 201 13.18 10.22 26.17
CA ARG A 201 13.63 10.54 27.55
C ARG A 201 13.10 11.89 28.02
N VAL A 202 13.24 12.94 27.19
CA VAL A 202 12.73 14.28 27.52
C VAL A 202 11.23 14.26 27.70
N MET A 203 10.49 13.69 26.76
CA MET A 203 9.03 13.63 26.85
C MET A 203 8.54 12.77 28.00
N SER A 204 9.20 11.66 28.33
CA SER A 204 8.85 10.87 29.51
C SER A 204 9.00 11.68 30.78
N SER A 205 10.06 12.50 30.92
CA SER A 205 10.26 13.37 32.08
C SER A 205 9.23 14.51 32.13
N VAL A 206 8.96 15.15 30.98
CA VAL A 206 7.98 16.26 30.88
C VAL A 206 6.55 15.78 31.18
N LEU A 207 6.25 14.54 30.88
CA LEU A 207 4.92 13.93 31.07
C LEU A 207 4.77 13.19 32.41
N GLU A 208 5.84 13.18 33.22
CA GLU A 208 5.78 12.55 34.55
C GLU A 208 4.66 13.17 35.39
N GLY A 209 3.80 12.31 35.95
CA GLY A 209 2.64 12.72 36.75
C GLY A 209 1.42 13.18 35.94
N ARG A 210 1.48 13.17 34.60
CA ARG A 210 0.28 13.38 33.77
C ARG A 210 -0.59 12.14 33.73
N GLU A 211 -1.89 12.36 33.60
CA GLU A 211 -2.85 11.27 33.41
C GLU A 211 -2.64 10.53 32.09
N ALA A 212 -3.07 9.27 32.04
CA ALA A 212 -3.08 8.51 30.80
C ALA A 212 -3.99 9.19 29.77
N ALA A 213 -3.50 9.36 28.53
CA ALA A 213 -4.24 10.05 27.48
C ALA A 213 -4.02 9.44 26.10
N SER A 214 -5.08 9.44 25.31
CA SER A 214 -5.07 9.12 23.88
C SER A 214 -5.50 10.35 23.07
N PHE A 215 -5.15 10.37 21.80
CA PHE A 215 -5.62 11.44 20.91
C PHE A 215 -7.13 11.37 20.72
N GLU A 216 -7.79 12.50 20.90
CA GLU A 216 -9.20 12.65 20.60
C GLU A 216 -9.36 12.90 19.08
N LEU A 217 -10.07 12.00 18.41
CA LEU A 217 -10.43 12.14 17.00
C LEU A 217 -11.82 12.79 16.93
N SER A 218 -11.93 13.90 16.21
CA SER A 218 -13.18 14.64 16.04
C SER A 218 -14.05 14.09 14.91
N THR A 219 -13.45 13.41 13.94
CA THR A 219 -14.17 12.77 12.84
C THR A 219 -14.65 11.39 13.27
N PRO A 220 -15.96 11.10 13.17
CA PRO A 220 -16.48 9.76 13.44
C PRO A 220 -15.85 8.74 12.49
N MET A 221 -15.16 7.75 13.04
CA MET A 221 -14.46 6.73 12.29
C MET A 221 -15.12 5.36 12.48
N THR A 222 -15.24 4.62 11.38
CA THR A 222 -15.77 3.26 11.37
C THR A 222 -14.63 2.27 11.09
N LYS A 223 -14.57 1.19 11.84
CA LYS A 223 -13.63 0.10 11.58
C LYS A 223 -14.08 -0.67 10.35
N VAL A 224 -13.20 -0.78 9.36
CA VAL A 224 -13.46 -1.41 8.07
C VAL A 224 -12.41 -2.46 7.78
N SER A 225 -12.82 -3.63 7.28
CA SER A 225 -11.92 -4.65 6.74
C SER A 225 -11.73 -4.42 5.24
N TYR A 226 -10.47 -4.37 4.81
CA TYR A 226 -10.12 -4.10 3.42
C TYR A 226 -9.05 -5.06 2.91
N CYS A 227 -8.99 -5.23 1.60
CA CYS A 227 -7.98 -6.02 0.93
C CYS A 227 -6.66 -5.25 0.81
N LEU A 228 -5.56 -5.85 1.25
CA LEU A 228 -4.21 -5.27 1.17
C LEU A 228 -3.73 -5.04 -0.27
N ASP A 229 -4.27 -5.79 -1.24
CA ASP A 229 -3.80 -5.73 -2.62
C ASP A 229 -4.53 -4.69 -3.47
N CYS A 230 -5.83 -4.45 -3.24
CA CYS A 230 -6.60 -3.48 -4.02
C CYS A 230 -7.19 -2.31 -3.21
N GLY A 231 -7.17 -2.37 -1.88
CA GLY A 231 -7.73 -1.33 -1.01
C GLY A 231 -9.26 -1.29 -0.95
N LEU A 232 -9.97 -2.19 -1.63
CA LEU A 232 -11.43 -2.31 -1.56
C LEU A 232 -11.85 -3.13 -0.34
N LEU A 233 -13.17 -3.19 -0.04
CA LEU A 233 -13.68 -4.02 1.05
C LEU A 233 -13.24 -5.47 0.85
N SER A 234 -12.75 -6.11 1.92
CA SER A 234 -12.30 -7.51 1.83
C SER A 234 -13.48 -8.46 1.62
N THR A 235 -13.19 -9.56 0.94
CA THR A 235 -14.08 -10.72 0.78
C THR A 235 -13.43 -11.93 1.46
N ASP A 236 -14.12 -13.05 1.54
CA ASP A 236 -13.59 -14.30 2.09
C ASP A 236 -12.35 -14.77 1.30
N LEU A 237 -12.32 -14.54 -0.01
CA LEU A 237 -11.18 -14.86 -0.86
C LEU A 237 -9.89 -14.12 -0.43
N CYS A 238 -10.00 -12.92 0.14
CA CYS A 238 -8.82 -12.21 0.66
C CYS A 238 -8.20 -12.91 1.88
N SER A 239 -8.96 -13.76 2.59
CA SER A 239 -8.47 -14.45 3.78
C SER A 239 -7.72 -15.75 3.49
N ILE A 240 -7.97 -16.35 2.33
CA ILE A 240 -7.43 -17.66 1.90
C ILE A 240 -6.38 -17.53 0.77
N ASP A 241 -5.77 -16.35 0.60
CA ASP A 241 -4.70 -16.16 -0.40
C ASP A 241 -3.49 -17.03 -0.08
N VAL A 242 -2.84 -17.58 -1.11
CA VAL A 242 -1.67 -18.46 -0.98
C VAL A 242 -0.50 -17.82 -0.22
N ARG A 243 -0.45 -16.49 -0.15
CA ARG A 243 0.54 -15.72 0.64
C ARG A 243 0.13 -15.58 2.11
N GLY A 244 -0.99 -16.15 2.53
CA GLY A 244 -1.65 -15.91 3.81
C GLY A 244 -2.68 -14.78 3.72
N SER A 245 -3.43 -14.54 4.82
CA SER A 245 -4.51 -13.57 4.81
C SER A 245 -4.08 -12.17 4.30
N ARG A 246 -4.81 -11.67 3.32
CA ARG A 246 -4.66 -10.34 2.74
C ARG A 246 -5.71 -9.36 3.26
N VAL A 247 -6.35 -9.68 4.38
CA VAL A 247 -7.30 -8.81 5.07
C VAL A 247 -6.58 -7.94 6.07
N ALA A 248 -6.82 -6.64 6.00
CA ALA A 248 -6.39 -5.67 6.99
C ALA A 248 -7.57 -4.83 7.47
N THR A 249 -7.38 -4.12 8.59
CA THR A 249 -8.40 -3.22 9.13
C THR A 249 -7.89 -1.79 9.17
N ALA A 250 -8.79 -0.84 8.89
CA ALA A 250 -8.55 0.60 9.04
C ALA A 250 -9.76 1.25 9.71
N TYR A 251 -9.55 2.44 10.27
CA TYR A 251 -10.61 3.30 10.75
C TYR A 251 -10.81 4.43 9.73
N LEU A 252 -11.97 4.47 9.09
CA LEU A 252 -12.28 5.39 8.00
C LEU A 252 -13.51 6.23 8.34
N ALA A 253 -13.52 7.49 7.89
CA ALA A 253 -14.72 8.30 7.86
C ALA A 253 -15.75 7.65 6.92
N LYS A 254 -17.04 7.81 7.22
CA LYS A 254 -18.14 7.13 6.52
C LYS A 254 -18.09 7.35 5.00
N GLU A 255 -17.79 8.55 4.58
CA GLU A 255 -17.71 8.92 3.16
C GLU A 255 -16.49 8.34 2.43
N ASP A 256 -15.45 7.96 3.17
CA ASP A 256 -14.21 7.41 2.64
C ASP A 256 -14.19 5.87 2.61
N ILE A 257 -15.24 5.22 3.12
CA ILE A 257 -15.38 3.76 3.07
C ILE A 257 -15.56 3.32 1.61
N PRO A 258 -14.74 2.39 1.11
CA PRO A 258 -14.90 1.85 -0.23
C PRO A 258 -16.32 1.29 -0.43
N LYS A 259 -16.97 1.64 -1.53
CA LYS A 259 -18.32 1.15 -1.87
C LYS A 259 -18.31 -0.22 -2.56
N ARG A 260 -17.16 -0.64 -3.08
CA ARG A 260 -17.00 -1.90 -3.81
C ARG A 260 -16.18 -2.90 -2.99
N SER A 261 -16.52 -4.17 -3.16
CA SER A 261 -15.74 -5.29 -2.61
C SER A 261 -14.56 -5.64 -3.51
N CYS A 262 -13.62 -6.38 -2.94
CA CYS A 262 -12.44 -6.87 -3.63
C CYS A 262 -12.81 -7.73 -4.84
N THR A 263 -12.18 -7.43 -5.97
CA THR A 263 -12.27 -8.21 -7.22
C THR A 263 -10.88 -8.68 -7.70
N CYS A 264 -9.83 -8.39 -6.90
CA CYS A 264 -8.47 -8.74 -7.29
C CYS A 264 -8.02 -10.14 -6.82
N HIS A 265 -8.91 -10.90 -6.19
CA HIS A 265 -8.70 -12.29 -5.83
C HIS A 265 -9.69 -13.16 -6.59
N VAL A 266 -9.21 -14.32 -7.05
CA VAL A 266 -10.00 -15.36 -7.70
C VAL A 266 -9.81 -16.67 -6.96
N GLU A 267 -10.90 -17.42 -6.78
CA GLU A 267 -10.86 -18.74 -6.18
C GLU A 267 -10.19 -19.75 -7.12
N MET A 268 -9.33 -20.59 -6.55
CA MET A 268 -8.62 -21.66 -7.24
C MET A 268 -8.49 -22.86 -6.32
N GLU A 269 -8.42 -24.06 -6.91
CA GLU A 269 -8.05 -25.26 -6.19
C GLU A 269 -6.56 -25.58 -6.40
N LEU A 270 -5.84 -25.85 -5.35
CA LEU A 270 -4.47 -26.37 -5.40
C LEU A 270 -4.43 -27.84 -5.08
N ASP A 271 -3.56 -28.56 -5.76
CA ASP A 271 -3.13 -29.89 -5.37
C ASP A 271 -2.16 -29.79 -4.18
N SER A 272 -2.53 -30.29 -3.01
CA SER A 272 -1.78 -30.18 -1.77
C SER A 272 -0.46 -30.98 -1.78
N VAL A 273 -0.30 -31.92 -2.70
CA VAL A 273 0.92 -32.74 -2.85
C VAL A 273 1.96 -31.99 -3.68
N THR A 274 1.56 -31.44 -4.82
CA THR A 274 2.46 -30.75 -5.76
C THR A 274 2.56 -29.25 -5.49
N GLY A 275 1.55 -28.67 -4.81
CA GLY A 275 1.42 -27.23 -4.58
C GLY A 275 1.01 -26.45 -5.83
N GLY A 276 0.75 -27.11 -6.97
CA GLY A 276 0.29 -26.48 -8.21
C GLY A 276 -1.24 -26.32 -8.26
N ILE A 277 -1.75 -25.53 -9.22
CA ILE A 277 -3.19 -25.43 -9.49
C ILE A 277 -3.69 -26.83 -9.89
N ALA A 278 -4.73 -27.30 -9.21
CA ALA A 278 -5.29 -28.63 -9.45
C ALA A 278 -5.88 -28.73 -10.86
N THR A 279 -5.64 -29.86 -11.50
CA THR A 279 -6.26 -30.27 -12.77
C THR A 279 -7.41 -31.22 -12.50
N GLU A 280 -8.17 -31.56 -13.52
CA GLU A 280 -9.21 -32.59 -13.43
C GLU A 280 -8.68 -33.98 -13.02
N TYR A 281 -7.37 -34.21 -13.25
CA TYR A 281 -6.68 -35.45 -12.92
C TYR A 281 -6.12 -35.50 -11.49
N CYS A 282 -6.14 -34.39 -10.74
CA CYS A 282 -5.74 -34.37 -9.35
C CYS A 282 -6.80 -35.06 -8.48
N PRO A 283 -6.41 -35.96 -7.55
CA PRO A 283 -7.33 -36.59 -6.62
C PRO A 283 -8.10 -35.55 -5.80
N SER A 284 -9.41 -35.78 -5.60
CA SER A 284 -10.27 -34.85 -4.87
C SER A 284 -9.84 -34.61 -3.42
N GLU A 285 -9.29 -35.64 -2.77
CA GLU A 285 -8.75 -35.57 -1.41
C GLU A 285 -7.51 -34.68 -1.29
N ASN A 286 -6.81 -34.45 -2.39
CA ASN A 286 -5.64 -33.59 -2.44
C ASN A 286 -5.98 -32.14 -2.81
N ARG A 287 -7.23 -31.80 -3.12
CA ARG A 287 -7.61 -30.47 -3.53
C ARG A 287 -7.90 -29.57 -2.33
N THR A 288 -7.31 -28.38 -2.33
CA THR A 288 -7.51 -27.36 -1.30
C THR A 288 -7.91 -26.06 -1.97
N THR A 289 -9.02 -25.48 -1.53
CA THR A 289 -9.49 -24.19 -2.01
C THR A 289 -8.62 -23.06 -1.45
N VAL A 290 -8.09 -22.22 -2.33
CA VAL A 290 -7.31 -21.03 -2.02
C VAL A 290 -7.74 -19.88 -2.92
N SER A 291 -7.12 -18.72 -2.74
CA SER A 291 -7.24 -17.66 -3.73
C SER A 291 -5.88 -17.22 -4.27
N LEU A 292 -5.88 -16.79 -5.52
CA LEU A 292 -4.76 -16.19 -6.22
C LEU A 292 -5.12 -14.76 -6.64
N MET A 293 -4.11 -13.93 -6.91
CA MET A 293 -4.34 -12.61 -7.48
C MET A 293 -4.85 -12.69 -8.92
N ASN A 294 -5.87 -11.92 -9.25
CA ASN A 294 -6.43 -11.78 -10.60
C ASN A 294 -5.91 -10.48 -11.26
N TYR A 295 -4.59 -10.39 -11.45
CA TYR A 295 -3.97 -9.26 -12.15
C TYR A 295 -3.45 -9.69 -13.51
N GLN A 296 -4.15 -9.22 -14.54
CA GLN A 296 -3.76 -9.43 -15.94
C GLN A 296 -2.97 -8.19 -16.41
N ARG A 297 -1.65 -8.23 -16.25
CA ARG A 297 -0.76 -7.12 -16.59
C ARG A 297 0.06 -7.44 -17.82
N ALA A 298 0.22 -6.45 -18.71
CA ALA A 298 1.04 -6.51 -19.88
C ALA A 298 1.98 -5.29 -19.94
N TYR A 299 3.19 -5.49 -20.39
CA TYR A 299 4.23 -4.47 -20.46
C TYR A 299 4.93 -4.46 -21.81
N PRO A 300 5.41 -3.29 -22.30
CA PRO A 300 6.10 -3.19 -23.59
C PRO A 300 7.50 -3.83 -23.62
N SER A 301 8.02 -4.21 -22.44
CA SER A 301 9.32 -4.86 -22.29
C SER A 301 9.30 -5.83 -21.12
N ALA A 302 10.27 -6.72 -21.05
CA ALA A 302 10.41 -7.64 -19.93
C ALA A 302 10.63 -6.86 -18.63
N VAL A 303 9.73 -7.03 -17.66
CA VAL A 303 9.80 -6.45 -16.31
C VAL A 303 9.62 -7.53 -15.26
N THR A 304 10.27 -7.34 -14.11
CA THR A 304 10.13 -8.23 -12.95
C THR A 304 9.13 -7.64 -11.97
N VAL A 305 8.07 -8.39 -11.68
CA VAL A 305 7.05 -8.04 -10.68
C VAL A 305 6.97 -9.17 -9.66
N ALA A 306 7.45 -8.93 -8.46
CA ALA A 306 7.59 -9.97 -7.42
C ALA A 306 6.26 -10.71 -7.13
N ASP A 307 5.14 -9.99 -7.17
CA ASP A 307 3.82 -10.59 -6.91
C ASP A 307 3.27 -11.41 -8.09
N GLN A 308 3.92 -11.39 -9.25
CA GLN A 308 3.44 -12.10 -10.44
C GLN A 308 3.34 -13.62 -10.21
N ALA A 309 4.26 -14.20 -9.44
CA ALA A 309 4.25 -15.62 -9.08
C ALA A 309 2.99 -16.07 -8.31
N TYR A 310 2.23 -15.12 -7.76
CA TYR A 310 1.00 -15.39 -7.01
C TYR A 310 -0.27 -15.02 -7.79
N CYS A 311 -0.11 -14.69 -9.08
CA CYS A 311 -1.24 -14.41 -9.95
C CYS A 311 -1.78 -15.70 -10.58
N ALA A 312 -3.11 -15.75 -10.72
CA ALA A 312 -3.74 -16.77 -11.54
C ALA A 312 -3.20 -16.73 -12.98
N PRO A 313 -3.06 -17.87 -13.66
CA PRO A 313 -2.65 -17.89 -15.05
C PRO A 313 -3.57 -17.07 -15.94
N TYR A 314 -2.98 -16.35 -16.90
CA TYR A 314 -3.72 -15.61 -17.92
C TYR A 314 -2.93 -15.55 -19.21
N GLN A 315 -3.61 -15.26 -20.30
CA GLN A 315 -3.02 -15.06 -21.61
C GLN A 315 -3.24 -13.63 -22.08
N LEU A 316 -2.29 -13.11 -22.85
CA LEU A 316 -2.45 -11.82 -23.50
C LEU A 316 -3.46 -11.97 -24.65
N THR A 317 -4.26 -10.92 -24.88
CA THR A 317 -5.14 -10.87 -26.04
C THR A 317 -4.33 -10.75 -27.34
N GLU A 318 -4.92 -11.11 -28.47
CA GLU A 318 -4.28 -10.95 -29.78
C GLU A 318 -3.84 -9.51 -30.05
N GLU A 319 -4.65 -8.54 -29.62
CA GLU A 319 -4.32 -7.11 -29.74
C GLU A 319 -3.09 -6.75 -28.90
N GLN A 320 -2.99 -7.25 -27.67
CA GLN A 320 -1.82 -7.03 -26.80
C GLN A 320 -0.56 -7.69 -27.37
N LEU A 321 -0.68 -8.90 -27.92
CA LEU A 321 0.43 -9.59 -28.59
C LEU A 321 0.87 -8.82 -29.84
N ALA A 322 -0.06 -8.30 -30.63
CA ALA A 322 0.25 -7.49 -31.82
C ALA A 322 0.97 -6.17 -31.46
N GLN A 323 0.72 -5.62 -30.26
CA GLN A 323 1.45 -4.47 -29.72
C GLN A 323 2.83 -4.84 -29.12
N GLY A 324 3.22 -6.10 -29.16
CA GLY A 324 4.49 -6.58 -28.61
C GLY A 324 4.54 -6.61 -27.08
N LEU A 325 3.38 -6.61 -26.42
CA LEU A 325 3.33 -6.65 -24.96
C LEU A 325 3.71 -8.03 -24.42
N GLN A 326 4.23 -8.07 -23.20
CA GLN A 326 4.72 -9.27 -22.52
C GLN A 326 4.12 -9.39 -21.13
N ILE A 327 3.94 -10.64 -20.67
CA ILE A 327 3.60 -10.92 -19.27
C ILE A 327 4.86 -10.68 -18.42
N PRO A 328 4.75 -10.01 -17.26
CA PRO A 328 5.89 -9.80 -16.37
C PRO A 328 6.42 -11.11 -15.79
N THR A 329 7.69 -11.11 -15.38
CA THR A 329 8.33 -12.22 -14.68
C THR A 329 8.35 -12.01 -13.16
N PRO A 330 8.39 -13.05 -12.31
CA PRO A 330 8.32 -14.48 -12.64
C PRO A 330 7.00 -14.87 -13.31
N ALA A 331 6.94 -16.08 -13.86
CA ALA A 331 5.70 -16.61 -14.42
C ALA A 331 4.57 -16.63 -13.36
N THR A 332 3.32 -16.65 -13.82
CA THR A 332 2.14 -16.84 -12.97
C THR A 332 2.20 -18.16 -12.20
N TYR A 333 1.29 -18.33 -11.24
CA TYR A 333 1.20 -19.56 -10.45
C TYR A 333 1.10 -20.78 -11.37
N GLN A 334 1.84 -21.86 -11.05
CA GLN A 334 1.96 -23.00 -11.95
C GLN A 334 0.82 -23.99 -11.76
N VAL A 335 0.45 -24.66 -12.85
CA VAL A 335 -0.51 -25.75 -12.85
C VAL A 335 0.21 -27.04 -12.38
N CYS A 336 -0.52 -27.96 -11.74
CA CYS A 336 -0.01 -29.27 -11.38
C CYS A 336 0.51 -30.02 -12.62
N ALA A 337 1.77 -30.43 -12.58
CA ALA A 337 2.43 -31.14 -13.68
C ALA A 337 2.53 -32.64 -13.47
N GLU A 338 2.20 -33.14 -12.25
CA GLU A 338 2.31 -34.57 -11.91
C GLU A 338 1.04 -35.34 -12.28
N HIS A 339 -0.12 -34.71 -12.08
CA HIS A 339 -1.41 -35.31 -12.40
C HIS A 339 -1.89 -34.78 -13.76
N THR A 340 -1.51 -35.46 -14.81
CA THR A 340 -1.87 -35.14 -16.21
C THR A 340 -2.80 -36.20 -16.77
N ALA A 341 -3.42 -35.90 -17.93
CA ALA A 341 -4.19 -36.91 -18.67
C ALA A 341 -3.37 -38.20 -18.82
N PRO A 342 -4.02 -39.38 -18.71
CA PRO A 342 -3.36 -40.61 -19.11
C PRO A 342 -2.79 -40.42 -20.52
N MET A 343 -1.54 -40.82 -20.68
CA MET A 343 -0.98 -40.82 -22.03
C MET A 343 -1.82 -41.79 -22.86
N GLU A 344 -2.52 -41.31 -23.87
CA GLU A 344 -3.11 -42.21 -24.85
C GLU A 344 -1.94 -43.00 -25.45
N ILE A 345 -1.78 -44.24 -25.00
CA ILE A 345 -0.91 -45.15 -25.69
C ILE A 345 -1.60 -45.43 -26.99
N PRO A 346 -1.05 -45.01 -28.15
CA PRO A 346 -1.65 -45.36 -29.44
C PRO A 346 -1.86 -46.89 -29.40
N ASP A 347 -3.07 -47.29 -29.74
CA ASP A 347 -3.33 -48.74 -29.87
C ASP A 347 -2.27 -49.29 -30.83
N PRO A 348 -1.47 -50.32 -30.42
CA PRO A 348 -0.47 -50.89 -31.31
C PRO A 348 -1.05 -51.38 -32.64
N TRP A 349 -2.36 -51.43 -32.71
CA TRP A 349 -3.13 -51.88 -33.88
C TRP A 349 -3.66 -50.75 -34.79
N ASP A 350 -3.47 -49.48 -34.40
CA ASP A 350 -3.96 -48.30 -35.17
C ASP A 350 -2.95 -47.75 -36.18
N ASP A 351 -1.88 -48.46 -36.52
CA ASP A 351 -0.99 -48.05 -37.61
C ASP A 351 -1.50 -48.63 -38.97
N PRO A 352 -2.12 -47.77 -39.82
CA PRO A 352 -2.64 -48.20 -41.11
C PRO A 352 -1.55 -48.62 -42.10
N ASN A 353 -0.25 -48.54 -41.69
CA ASN A 353 0.89 -48.95 -42.47
C ASN A 353 1.58 -50.16 -41.89
N ASP A 354 1.04 -50.85 -40.90
CA ASP A 354 1.62 -52.07 -40.37
C ASP A 354 1.45 -53.21 -41.39
N PRO A 355 2.54 -53.73 -41.93
CA PRO A 355 2.50 -54.84 -42.91
C PRO A 355 2.06 -56.17 -42.34
N LEU A 356 1.70 -56.25 -41.08
CA LEU A 356 1.19 -57.48 -40.41
C LEU A 356 -0.32 -57.58 -40.37
N TRP A 357 -1.06 -56.66 -41.04
CA TRP A 357 -2.47 -56.81 -41.27
C TRP A 357 -2.70 -57.80 -42.39
N PRO A 358 -2.96 -59.12 -42.17
CA PRO A 358 -4.18 -59.74 -42.57
C PRO A 358 -4.63 -60.90 -41.68
N TRP A 359 -5.71 -60.80 -41.02
CA TRP A 359 -6.48 -61.99 -40.74
C TRP A 359 -7.57 -62.03 -41.82
N ASP A 360 -7.31 -62.90 -42.83
CA ASP A 360 -8.34 -63.32 -43.74
C ASP A 360 -9.49 -63.92 -42.90
N GLU A 361 -10.71 -63.42 -43.15
CA GLU A 361 -11.90 -63.99 -42.63
C GLU A 361 -11.95 -65.49 -43.01
N ASP A 362 -12.00 -66.36 -41.99
CA ASP A 362 -12.25 -67.79 -42.17
C ASP A 362 -13.76 -67.96 -42.48
N PRO A 363 -14.15 -68.37 -43.70
CA PRO A 363 -15.55 -68.42 -44.10
C PRO A 363 -16.31 -69.60 -43.50
N ASP A 364 -15.71 -70.37 -42.54
CA ASP A 364 -16.31 -71.60 -42.04
C ASP A 364 -16.67 -71.60 -40.52
N GLN A 365 -16.83 -70.44 -39.87
CA GLN A 365 -17.32 -70.44 -38.49
C GLN A 365 -18.83 -70.19 -38.46
N PRO A 366 -19.61 -71.12 -37.83
CA PRO A 366 -21.03 -70.99 -37.74
C PRO A 366 -21.48 -69.98 -36.69
N ASP A 367 -22.49 -69.18 -37.05
CA ASP A 367 -23.18 -68.21 -36.18
C ASP A 367 -23.57 -68.80 -34.82
N THR A 368 -23.18 -68.13 -33.75
CA THR A 368 -23.71 -68.42 -32.41
C THR A 368 -25.02 -67.64 -32.23
N PRO A 369 -26.05 -68.24 -31.62
CA PRO A 369 -27.36 -67.65 -31.48
C PRO A 369 -27.42 -66.53 -30.46
N ASP A 370 -28.24 -65.51 -30.78
CA ASP A 370 -28.61 -64.37 -29.94
C ASP A 370 -29.07 -64.83 -28.54
N ASP A 371 -28.54 -64.17 -27.51
CA ASP A 371 -29.01 -64.24 -26.13
C ASP A 371 -30.07 -63.16 -25.90
N PRO A 372 -31.34 -63.49 -25.64
CA PRO A 372 -32.37 -62.53 -25.31
C PRO A 372 -32.46 -62.42 -23.79
N ASP A 373 -32.02 -61.29 -23.20
CA ASP A 373 -32.57 -60.78 -21.94
C ASP A 373 -31.67 -59.71 -21.31
N VAL A 374 -31.89 -58.45 -21.72
CA VAL A 374 -31.60 -57.27 -20.88
C VAL A 374 -32.79 -56.31 -21.01
N PRO A 375 -33.52 -56.02 -19.93
CA PRO A 375 -34.64 -55.10 -19.98
C PRO A 375 -34.21 -53.64 -19.96
N ASP A 376 -34.90 -52.82 -20.77
CA ASP A 376 -34.82 -51.38 -20.86
C ASP A 376 -35.05 -50.66 -19.51
N GLN A 377 -34.20 -49.70 -19.20
CA GLN A 377 -34.43 -48.73 -18.13
C GLN A 377 -35.16 -47.49 -18.68
N PRO A 378 -36.11 -46.93 -17.90
CA PRO A 378 -36.95 -45.84 -18.37
C PRO A 378 -36.27 -44.48 -18.28
N ASP A 379 -36.63 -43.61 -19.22
CA ASP A 379 -36.29 -42.21 -19.40
C ASP A 379 -36.67 -41.37 -18.16
N THR A 380 -35.79 -40.46 -17.75
CA THR A 380 -36.09 -39.40 -16.81
C THR A 380 -36.45 -38.12 -17.54
N PRO A 381 -37.43 -37.33 -17.05
CA PRO A 381 -37.93 -36.17 -17.78
C PRO A 381 -37.05 -34.95 -17.64
N ASP A 382 -37.04 -34.22 -18.74
CA ASP A 382 -36.50 -32.87 -18.97
C ASP A 382 -37.36 -31.84 -18.18
N ASP A 383 -36.70 -31.03 -17.32
CA ASP A 383 -37.28 -29.87 -16.68
C ASP A 383 -36.51 -28.61 -17.10
N SER A 384 -36.96 -28.04 -18.19
CA SER A 384 -36.71 -26.64 -18.56
C SER A 384 -37.75 -25.78 -17.86
N ASP A 385 -37.30 -24.78 -17.06
CA ASP A 385 -37.90 -23.45 -16.90
C ASP A 385 -37.36 -22.72 -15.70
N THR A 386 -36.53 -21.71 -15.90
CA THR A 386 -36.48 -20.54 -15.02
C THR A 386 -36.16 -19.29 -15.82
N PRO A 387 -36.85 -18.16 -15.56
CA PRO A 387 -36.77 -16.96 -16.37
C PRO A 387 -35.66 -15.97 -15.90
N ASP A 388 -35.12 -15.28 -16.90
CA ASP A 388 -34.32 -14.08 -16.85
C ASP A 388 -35.06 -12.88 -16.19
N PRO A 389 -34.45 -12.10 -15.36
CA PRO A 389 -34.83 -10.71 -15.15
C PRO A 389 -33.74 -9.74 -15.59
N SER A 390 -33.88 -9.21 -16.78
CA SER A 390 -33.35 -7.93 -17.20
C SER A 390 -34.00 -6.78 -16.43
N GLY A 391 -33.20 -5.87 -15.87
CA GLY A 391 -33.64 -4.62 -15.28
C GLY A 391 -32.49 -3.63 -15.24
N GLN A 392 -32.48 -2.76 -16.24
CA GLN A 392 -31.71 -1.50 -16.26
C GLN A 392 -32.20 -0.61 -15.12
N ASP A 393 -31.28 0.18 -14.52
CA ASP A 393 -31.49 1.61 -14.46
C ASP A 393 -30.19 2.39 -14.15
N ASP A 394 -30.06 3.42 -14.94
CA ASP A 394 -29.12 4.52 -14.92
C ASP A 394 -29.34 5.45 -13.71
N SER A 395 -28.28 6.04 -13.16
CA SER A 395 -28.16 7.49 -12.99
C SER A 395 -26.91 7.91 -12.20
N SER A 396 -26.07 8.60 -12.89
CA SER A 396 -25.13 9.68 -12.55
C SER A 396 -25.23 10.34 -11.17
N ALA A 397 -24.10 10.48 -10.49
CA ALA A 397 -23.61 11.75 -9.93
C ALA A 397 -22.16 11.59 -9.47
N GLY A 398 -21.26 12.36 -10.07
CA GLY A 398 -19.83 12.37 -9.75
C GLY A 398 -19.55 13.08 -8.43
N GLY A 399 -18.82 12.38 -7.58
CA GLY A 399 -18.11 12.90 -6.44
C GLY A 399 -16.84 12.08 -6.32
N SER A 400 -15.70 12.60 -6.77
CA SER A 400 -14.43 11.94 -6.60
C SER A 400 -14.12 11.83 -5.11
N SER A 401 -14.12 10.60 -4.58
CA SER A 401 -13.71 10.34 -3.21
C SER A 401 -12.18 10.47 -3.12
N PHE A 402 -11.69 10.81 -1.93
CA PHE A 402 -10.26 10.82 -1.60
C PHE A 402 -9.51 9.57 -2.09
N TRP A 403 -10.19 8.42 -2.22
CA TRP A 403 -9.65 7.14 -2.65
C TRP A 403 -9.53 6.98 -4.18
N ASP A 404 -10.26 7.77 -4.97
CA ASP A 404 -10.11 7.76 -6.43
C ASP A 404 -8.77 8.40 -6.86
N TRP A 405 -8.16 9.21 -5.98
CA TRP A 405 -6.83 9.78 -6.16
C TRP A 405 -5.67 8.83 -5.81
N LEU A 406 -5.94 7.71 -5.14
CA LEU A 406 -4.94 6.75 -4.64
C LEU A 406 -4.92 5.43 -5.42
N ARG A 407 -5.64 5.33 -6.53
CA ARG A 407 -5.59 4.15 -7.41
C ARG A 407 -4.51 4.29 -8.47
N PRO A 408 -3.79 3.16 -8.75
CA PRO A 408 -2.87 3.11 -9.89
C PRO A 408 -3.60 3.22 -11.21
#